data_10078a376eda3f300dcc492d5798f44e
#
_entry.id   10078a376eda3f300dcc492d5798f44e
#
_cell.length_a   1.000
_cell.length_b   1.000
_cell.length_c   1.000
_cell.angle_alpha   90.00
_cell.angle_beta   90.00
_cell.angle_gamma   90.00
#
_symmetry.space_group_name_H-M   'P 1'
#
loop_
_entity.id
_entity.type
_entity.pdbx_description
1 polymer ?
#
loop_
_entity_poly.entity_id
_entity_poly.type
_entity_poly.pdbx_seq_one_letter_code
_entity_poly.pdbx_strand_id
1 'polypeptide(L)'
;MIGVLWGIFIYITLAGASKGLDNGFEKAFASISSNSLFIWAQQTSLPYGGYKARRQIRLTTNDVDIIKKKVPSIEYIAPRNVAGVFGSAGGNVVRGAKTGTYTVYGDYPEYIKIAVTKVFDGGRFINQADMDQKRRVAVIGERTLLELFEEDENPIGEYININNVSFKVIGVHQFRQGG
;
A
#
# COMPACT_ATOMS: atom_id res chain seq x y z
N MET A 1 25.94 -45.88 -16.34
CA MET A 1 26.58 -44.65 -15.76
C MET A 1 25.97 -43.37 -16.25
N ILE A 2 25.73 -43.18 -17.56
CA ILE A 2 25.12 -41.92 -18.13
C ILE A 2 23.76 -41.61 -17.56
N GLY A 3 22.85 -42.58 -17.38
CA GLY A 3 21.53 -42.35 -16.81
C GLY A 3 21.51 -41.83 -15.39
N VAL A 4 22.47 -42.27 -14.56
CA VAL A 4 22.59 -41.77 -13.16
C VAL A 4 23.05 -40.33 -13.15
N LEU A 5 24.00 -39.95 -14.00
CA LEU A 5 24.44 -38.55 -14.14
C LEU A 5 23.32 -37.64 -14.59
N TRP A 6 22.52 -38.05 -15.57
CA TRP A 6 21.33 -37.32 -16.01
C TRP A 6 20.29 -37.18 -14.90
N GLY A 7 20.04 -38.22 -14.14
CA GLY A 7 19.11 -38.19 -13.01
C GLY A 7 19.54 -37.19 -11.94
N ILE A 8 20.83 -37.19 -11.58
CA ILE A 8 21.38 -36.24 -10.61
C ILE A 8 21.33 -34.80 -11.15
N PHE A 9 21.65 -34.59 -12.42
CA PHE A 9 21.60 -33.27 -13.06
C PHE A 9 20.19 -32.69 -13.04
N ILE A 10 19.18 -33.48 -13.47
CA ILE A 10 17.79 -33.06 -13.45
C ILE A 10 17.32 -32.75 -12.03
N TYR A 11 17.67 -33.61 -11.06
CA TYR A 11 17.31 -33.38 -9.66
C TYR A 11 17.85 -32.07 -9.10
N ILE A 12 19.15 -31.81 -9.31
CA ILE A 12 19.80 -30.57 -8.84
C ILE A 12 19.17 -29.34 -9.51
N THR A 13 18.91 -29.44 -10.82
CA THR A 13 18.30 -28.32 -11.57
C THR A 13 16.88 -28.01 -11.07
N LEU A 14 16.07 -29.03 -10.87
CA LEU A 14 14.70 -28.86 -10.35
C LEU A 14 14.71 -28.35 -8.89
N ALA A 15 15.58 -28.90 -8.05
CA ALA A 15 15.71 -28.45 -6.67
C ALA A 15 16.18 -26.99 -6.58
N GLY A 16 17.12 -26.60 -7.44
CA GLY A 16 17.59 -25.22 -7.55
C GLY A 16 16.51 -24.27 -8.04
N ALA A 17 15.74 -24.66 -9.06
CA ALA A 17 14.62 -23.89 -9.58
C ALA A 17 13.50 -23.71 -8.53
N SER A 18 13.17 -24.77 -7.79
CA SER A 18 12.18 -24.71 -6.70
C SER A 18 12.64 -23.74 -5.60
N LYS A 19 13.90 -23.85 -5.16
CA LYS A 19 14.44 -22.92 -4.16
C LYS A 19 14.49 -21.47 -4.64
N GLY A 20 14.82 -21.26 -5.91
CA GLY A 20 14.79 -19.94 -6.54
C GLY A 20 13.38 -19.33 -6.56
N LEU A 21 12.38 -20.15 -6.86
CA LEU A 21 10.98 -19.75 -6.85
C LEU A 21 10.50 -19.39 -5.43
N ASP A 22 10.79 -20.23 -4.44
CA ASP A 22 10.47 -19.97 -3.03
C ASP A 22 11.07 -18.63 -2.56
N ASN A 23 12.36 -18.41 -2.82
CA ASN A 23 13.04 -17.17 -2.47
C ASN A 23 12.44 -15.95 -3.21
N GLY A 24 11.99 -16.14 -4.45
CA GLY A 24 11.28 -15.12 -5.23
C GLY A 24 9.95 -14.75 -4.59
N PHE A 25 9.16 -15.72 -4.21
CA PHE A 25 7.90 -15.51 -3.50
C PHE A 25 8.11 -14.86 -2.14
N GLU A 26 9.04 -15.35 -1.31
CA GLU A 26 9.35 -14.72 -0.03
C GLU A 26 9.72 -13.24 -0.18
N LYS A 27 10.52 -12.87 -1.19
CA LYS A 27 10.86 -11.48 -1.47
C LYS A 27 9.66 -10.67 -1.95
N ALA A 28 8.83 -11.22 -2.83
CA ALA A 28 7.66 -10.54 -3.36
C ALA A 28 6.61 -10.27 -2.26
N PHE A 29 6.41 -11.19 -1.34
CA PHE A 29 5.44 -11.07 -0.25
C PHE A 29 6.01 -10.57 1.07
N ALA A 30 7.33 -10.38 1.19
CA ALA A 30 7.97 -9.89 2.42
C ALA A 30 7.48 -8.50 2.89
N SER A 31 6.80 -7.74 2.03
CA SER A 31 6.22 -6.43 2.36
C SER A 31 4.79 -6.50 2.89
N ILE A 32 4.16 -7.67 2.81
CA ILE A 32 2.79 -7.89 3.29
C ILE A 32 2.88 -8.91 4.42
N SER A 33 2.22 -8.62 5.53
CA SER A 33 2.08 -9.63 6.59
C SER A 33 1.40 -10.87 6.01
N SER A 34 1.99 -12.04 6.17
CA SER A 34 1.56 -13.30 5.55
C SER A 34 0.11 -13.71 5.90
N ASN A 35 -0.46 -13.12 6.94
CA ASN A 35 -1.83 -13.31 7.41
C ASN A 35 -2.73 -12.08 7.18
N SER A 36 -2.41 -11.25 6.20
CA SER A 36 -3.21 -10.07 5.84
C SER A 36 -4.22 -10.40 4.76
N LEU A 37 -5.41 -9.80 4.87
CA LEU A 37 -6.49 -9.88 3.89
C LEU A 37 -6.85 -8.50 3.41
N PHE A 38 -6.93 -8.32 2.08
CA PHE A 38 -7.40 -7.10 1.45
C PHE A 38 -8.82 -7.31 0.92
N ILE A 39 -9.73 -6.41 1.27
CA ILE A 39 -11.16 -6.50 0.89
C ILE A 39 -11.51 -5.26 0.07
N TRP A 40 -12.04 -5.50 -1.12
CA TRP A 40 -12.59 -4.46 -2.00
C TRP A 40 -14.08 -4.70 -2.24
N ALA A 41 -14.87 -3.63 -2.14
CA ALA A 41 -16.26 -3.68 -2.52
C ALA A 41 -16.38 -3.78 -4.04
N GLN A 42 -17.21 -4.73 -4.49
CA GLN A 42 -17.55 -4.93 -5.89
C GLN A 42 -19.04 -4.73 -6.13
N GLN A 43 -19.48 -4.93 -7.37
CA GLN A 43 -20.89 -4.89 -7.72
C GLN A 43 -21.59 -6.19 -7.30
N THR A 44 -22.85 -6.09 -6.88
CA THR A 44 -23.68 -7.26 -6.60
C THR A 44 -23.97 -8.06 -7.88
N SER A 45 -23.84 -9.37 -7.82
CA SER A 45 -24.15 -10.27 -8.95
C SER A 45 -25.63 -10.62 -9.02
N LEU A 46 -26.33 -10.66 -7.88
CA LEU A 46 -27.72 -11.06 -7.76
C LEU A 46 -28.60 -9.94 -7.24
N PRO A 47 -29.88 -9.88 -7.69
CA PRO A 47 -30.87 -8.98 -7.10
C PRO A 47 -31.28 -9.51 -5.72
N TYR A 48 -31.49 -8.62 -4.75
CA TYR A 48 -31.92 -8.98 -3.41
C TYR A 48 -32.73 -7.85 -2.74
N GLY A 49 -33.79 -8.19 -2.04
CA GLY A 49 -34.55 -7.24 -1.23
C GLY A 49 -35.11 -6.02 -2.02
N GLY A 50 -35.56 -6.22 -3.26
CA GLY A 50 -36.05 -5.16 -4.13
C GLY A 50 -34.98 -4.37 -4.87
N TYR A 51 -33.69 -4.61 -4.60
CA TYR A 51 -32.59 -3.99 -5.31
C TYR A 51 -32.18 -4.80 -6.55
N LYS A 52 -31.84 -4.09 -7.63
CA LYS A 52 -31.34 -4.69 -8.88
C LYS A 52 -29.93 -5.26 -8.70
N ALA A 53 -29.56 -6.28 -9.48
CA ALA A 53 -28.19 -6.72 -9.66
C ALA A 53 -27.29 -5.59 -10.18
N ARG A 54 -25.98 -5.73 -10.07
CA ARG A 54 -24.95 -4.74 -10.46
C ARG A 54 -24.97 -3.44 -9.67
N ARG A 55 -25.51 -3.47 -8.46
CA ARG A 55 -25.41 -2.33 -7.55
C ARG A 55 -23.98 -2.24 -7.00
N GLN A 56 -23.39 -1.07 -7.09
CA GLN A 56 -22.07 -0.83 -6.51
C GLN A 56 -22.18 -0.75 -4.98
N ILE A 57 -21.45 -1.62 -4.29
CA ILE A 57 -21.33 -1.60 -2.83
C ILE A 57 -20.24 -0.58 -2.48
N ARG A 58 -20.45 0.18 -1.43
CA ARG A 58 -19.41 1.04 -0.83
C ARG A 58 -19.24 0.62 0.61
N LEU A 59 -18.00 0.27 0.94
CA LEU A 59 -17.61 0.04 2.34
C LEU A 59 -17.49 1.40 3.03
N THR A 60 -17.90 1.44 4.28
CA THR A 60 -17.89 2.64 5.13
C THR A 60 -17.09 2.38 6.41
N THR A 61 -16.77 3.43 7.14
CA THR A 61 -16.10 3.29 8.45
C THR A 61 -16.93 2.51 9.46
N ASN A 62 -18.27 2.56 9.35
CA ASN A 62 -19.17 1.77 10.22
C ASN A 62 -18.99 0.26 10.00
N ASP A 63 -18.63 -0.18 8.79
CA ASP A 63 -18.39 -1.58 8.50
C ASP A 63 -17.17 -2.11 9.27
N VAL A 64 -16.21 -1.25 9.57
CA VAL A 64 -15.02 -1.59 10.40
C VAL A 64 -15.43 -2.07 11.78
N ASP A 65 -16.34 -1.35 12.44
CA ASP A 65 -16.81 -1.68 13.77
C ASP A 65 -17.62 -2.99 13.77
N ILE A 66 -18.41 -3.20 12.73
CA ILE A 66 -19.17 -4.43 12.53
C ILE A 66 -18.22 -5.62 12.33
N ILE A 67 -17.19 -5.46 11.51
CA ILE A 67 -16.20 -6.51 11.24
C ILE A 67 -15.44 -6.85 12.52
N LYS A 68 -14.94 -5.85 13.25
CA LYS A 68 -14.24 -6.06 14.54
C LYS A 68 -15.09 -6.84 15.56
N LYS A 69 -16.39 -6.54 15.63
CA LYS A 69 -17.31 -7.25 16.51
C LYS A 69 -17.58 -8.68 16.09
N LYS A 70 -17.66 -8.95 14.78
CA LYS A 70 -17.97 -10.27 14.24
C LYS A 70 -16.76 -11.21 14.17
N VAL A 71 -15.57 -10.65 14.03
CA VAL A 71 -14.31 -11.41 13.87
C VAL A 71 -13.29 -10.92 14.90
N PRO A 72 -13.39 -11.37 16.15
CA PRO A 72 -12.50 -10.91 17.25
C PRO A 72 -11.02 -11.26 17.05
N SER A 73 -10.70 -12.20 16.17
CA SER A 73 -9.32 -12.60 15.84
C SER A 73 -8.55 -11.60 14.98
N ILE A 74 -9.20 -10.53 14.50
CA ILE A 74 -8.52 -9.48 13.75
C ILE A 74 -7.73 -8.60 14.70
N GLU A 75 -6.42 -8.56 14.52
CA GLU A 75 -5.51 -7.74 15.32
C GLU A 75 -5.51 -6.27 14.83
N TYR A 76 -5.38 -6.07 13.51
CA TYR A 76 -5.37 -4.76 12.88
C TYR A 76 -6.35 -4.70 11.73
N ILE A 77 -7.06 -3.58 11.61
CA ILE A 77 -7.92 -3.26 10.47
C ILE A 77 -7.71 -1.80 10.10
N ALA A 78 -7.35 -1.56 8.85
CA ALA A 78 -7.06 -0.22 8.33
C ALA A 78 -7.93 0.06 7.10
N PRO A 79 -8.96 0.89 7.21
CA PRO A 79 -9.67 1.40 6.05
C PRO A 79 -8.73 2.22 5.19
N ARG A 80 -8.87 2.10 3.87
CA ARG A 80 -8.04 2.82 2.91
C ARG A 80 -8.92 3.46 1.84
N ASN A 81 -8.68 4.73 1.57
CA ASN A 81 -9.27 5.44 0.45
C ASN A 81 -8.22 5.71 -0.63
N VAL A 82 -8.69 5.80 -1.88
CA VAL A 82 -7.86 6.17 -3.03
C VAL A 82 -8.42 7.46 -3.62
N ALA A 83 -7.57 8.45 -3.82
CA ALA A 83 -7.95 9.64 -4.55
C ALA A 83 -8.02 9.32 -6.05
N GLY A 84 -9.18 9.52 -6.65
CA GLY A 84 -9.44 9.16 -8.05
C GLY A 84 -10.05 7.78 -8.22
N VAL A 85 -9.80 7.14 -9.36
CA VAL A 85 -10.26 5.78 -9.68
C VAL A 85 -9.19 4.79 -9.30
N PHE A 86 -9.57 3.68 -8.69
CA PHE A 86 -8.65 2.60 -8.33
C PHE A 86 -7.85 2.13 -9.57
N GLY A 87 -6.53 2.09 -9.44
CA GLY A 87 -5.62 1.69 -10.52
C GLY A 87 -5.20 2.82 -11.48
N SER A 88 -5.71 4.05 -11.29
CA SER A 88 -5.22 5.23 -12.00
C SER A 88 -4.57 6.22 -11.03
N ALA A 89 -3.55 6.92 -11.51
CA ALA A 89 -2.94 8.00 -10.75
C ALA A 89 -3.95 9.15 -10.61
N GLY A 90 -4.55 9.30 -9.42
CA GLY A 90 -5.64 10.27 -9.17
C GLY A 90 -5.21 11.56 -8.49
N GLY A 91 -3.93 11.66 -8.10
CA GLY A 91 -3.41 12.83 -7.42
C GLY A 91 -2.43 13.62 -8.28
N ASN A 92 -2.79 14.85 -8.64
CA ASN A 92 -1.82 15.81 -9.16
C ASN A 92 -1.08 16.42 -7.97
N VAL A 93 0.23 16.20 -7.91
CA VAL A 93 1.10 16.71 -6.85
C VAL A 93 2.03 17.74 -7.42
N VAL A 94 2.05 18.92 -6.81
CA VAL A 94 2.82 20.07 -7.27
C VAL A 94 3.72 20.57 -6.13
N ARG A 95 4.97 20.88 -6.47
CA ARG A 95 5.92 21.55 -5.59
C ARG A 95 6.74 22.56 -6.40
N GLY A 96 6.52 23.86 -6.15
CA GLY A 96 7.14 24.91 -6.97
C GLY A 96 6.79 24.75 -8.45
N ALA A 97 7.80 24.61 -9.29
CA ALA A 97 7.65 24.39 -10.73
C ALA A 97 7.56 22.90 -11.10
N LYS A 98 7.84 21.99 -10.17
CA LYS A 98 7.80 20.54 -10.42
C LYS A 98 6.40 20.01 -10.17
N THR A 99 5.94 19.12 -11.05
CA THR A 99 4.62 18.49 -10.98
C THR A 99 4.70 17.02 -11.38
N GLY A 100 3.88 16.19 -10.74
CA GLY A 100 3.77 14.78 -11.07
C GLY A 100 2.39 14.23 -10.73
N THR A 101 2.05 13.11 -11.33
CA THR A 101 0.77 12.43 -11.07
C THR A 101 1.04 11.11 -10.38
N TYR A 102 0.49 10.96 -9.17
CA TYR A 102 0.75 9.79 -8.31
C TYR A 102 -0.57 9.20 -7.80
N THR A 103 -0.51 7.93 -7.40
CA THR A 103 -1.62 7.34 -6.65
C THR A 103 -1.56 7.85 -5.22
N VAL A 104 -2.59 8.55 -4.79
CA VAL A 104 -2.70 9.11 -3.45
C VAL A 104 -3.67 8.28 -2.63
N TYR A 105 -3.23 7.84 -1.48
CA TYR A 105 -4.02 7.05 -0.54
C TYR A 105 -4.30 7.86 0.73
N GLY A 106 -5.50 7.71 1.26
CA GLY A 106 -5.85 8.12 2.62
C GLY A 106 -5.81 6.88 3.51
N ASP A 107 -4.83 6.81 4.38
CA ASP A 107 -4.56 5.66 5.22
C ASP A 107 -4.80 5.94 6.71
N TYR A 108 -5.04 4.88 7.45
CA TYR A 108 -5.07 4.90 8.92
C TYR A 108 -3.69 4.51 9.49
N PRO A 109 -3.37 4.94 10.72
CA PRO A 109 -2.07 4.62 11.36
C PRO A 109 -1.76 3.13 11.41
N GLU A 110 -2.76 2.28 11.57
CA GLU A 110 -2.63 0.82 11.64
C GLU A 110 -2.12 0.20 10.34
N TYR A 111 -2.25 0.92 9.22
CA TYR A 111 -1.81 0.40 7.93
C TYR A 111 -0.33 0.03 7.89
N ILE A 112 0.51 0.76 8.63
CA ILE A 112 1.95 0.44 8.73
C ILE A 112 2.21 -0.97 9.32
N LYS A 113 1.29 -1.45 10.17
CA LYS A 113 1.38 -2.79 10.78
C LYS A 113 1.02 -3.88 9.77
N ILE A 114 0.12 -3.57 8.84
CA ILE A 114 -0.38 -4.50 7.81
C ILE A 114 0.59 -4.57 6.64
N ALA A 115 1.00 -3.44 6.09
CA ALA A 115 1.83 -3.36 4.89
C ALA A 115 3.34 -3.35 5.16
N VAL A 116 3.77 -3.36 6.45
CA VAL A 116 5.19 -3.37 6.85
C VAL A 116 6.01 -2.34 6.07
N THR A 117 5.47 -1.12 5.92
CA THR A 117 6.15 -0.04 5.20
C THR A 117 7.31 0.49 6.04
N LYS A 118 8.52 0.46 5.48
CA LYS A 118 9.69 1.07 6.12
C LYS A 118 9.74 2.55 5.75
N VAL A 119 9.78 3.41 6.76
CA VAL A 119 9.99 4.85 6.59
C VAL A 119 11.47 5.15 6.80
N PHE A 120 12.06 6.04 5.99
CA PHE A 120 13.43 6.46 6.14
C PHE A 120 13.68 7.19 7.47
N ASP A 121 14.93 7.13 7.94
CA ASP A 121 15.36 7.79 9.17
C ASP A 121 15.07 9.30 9.14
N GLY A 122 14.66 9.84 10.29
CA GLY A 122 14.25 11.24 10.41
C GLY A 122 12.78 11.52 10.05
N GLY A 123 12.10 10.57 9.41
CA GLY A 123 10.67 10.65 9.12
C GLY A 123 9.82 9.75 10.01
N ARG A 124 8.50 9.88 9.89
CA ARG A 124 7.52 9.03 10.57
C ARG A 124 6.32 8.75 9.67
N PHE A 125 5.59 7.71 10.00
CA PHE A 125 4.28 7.46 9.41
C PHE A 125 3.19 8.28 10.11
N ILE A 126 2.00 8.31 9.52
CA ILE A 126 0.80 8.92 10.11
C ILE A 126 0.51 8.26 11.46
N ASN A 127 0.15 9.05 12.45
CA ASN A 127 -0.19 8.58 13.78
C ASN A 127 -1.59 9.04 14.22
N GLN A 128 -2.06 8.55 15.37
CA GLN A 128 -3.38 8.86 15.88
C GLN A 128 -3.59 10.37 16.14
N ALA A 129 -2.57 11.08 16.60
CA ALA A 129 -2.65 12.53 16.82
C ALA A 129 -2.87 13.32 15.51
N ASP A 130 -2.33 12.84 14.39
CA ASP A 130 -2.58 13.46 13.08
C ASP A 130 -4.05 13.28 12.66
N MET A 131 -4.64 12.11 12.96
CA MET A 131 -6.04 11.82 12.70
C MET A 131 -6.97 12.67 13.58
N ASP A 132 -6.73 12.70 14.88
CA ASP A 132 -7.56 13.41 15.85
C ASP A 132 -7.57 14.93 15.60
N GLN A 133 -6.40 15.45 15.25
CA GLN A 133 -6.24 16.89 14.94
C GLN A 133 -6.48 17.22 13.47
N LYS A 134 -6.84 16.23 12.64
CA LYS A 134 -7.09 16.39 11.19
C LYS A 134 -5.94 17.14 10.51
N ARG A 135 -4.69 16.79 10.87
CA ARG A 135 -3.50 17.42 10.31
C ARG A 135 -3.36 17.07 8.84
N ARG A 136 -3.00 18.06 8.03
CA ARG A 136 -2.67 17.85 6.62
C ARG A 136 -1.23 17.42 6.48
N VAL A 137 -0.97 16.14 6.64
CA VAL A 137 0.34 15.51 6.55
C VAL A 137 0.39 14.49 5.44
N ALA A 138 1.56 14.29 4.87
CA ALA A 138 1.79 13.30 3.80
C ALA A 138 3.07 12.50 4.06
N VAL A 139 3.00 11.21 3.77
CA VAL A 139 4.16 10.33 3.63
C VAL A 139 4.32 10.09 2.15
N ILE A 140 5.46 10.48 1.58
CA ILE A 140 5.73 10.38 0.15
C ILE A 140 6.52 9.12 -0.17
N GLY A 141 6.39 8.61 -1.39
CA GLY A 141 7.23 7.51 -1.87
C GLY A 141 8.59 8.02 -2.36
N GLU A 142 9.57 7.13 -2.40
CA GLU A 142 10.92 7.42 -2.90
C GLU A 142 10.90 8.00 -4.32
N ARG A 143 10.04 7.48 -5.19
CA ARG A 143 9.87 8.03 -6.54
C ARG A 143 9.39 9.48 -6.51
N THR A 144 8.44 9.81 -5.64
CA THR A 144 7.94 11.19 -5.48
C THR A 144 9.01 12.11 -4.95
N LEU A 145 9.88 11.61 -4.05
CA LEU A 145 11.04 12.33 -3.56
C LEU A 145 11.98 12.70 -4.73
N LEU A 146 12.39 11.71 -5.52
CA LEU A 146 13.32 11.92 -6.65
C LEU A 146 12.77 12.86 -7.73
N GLU A 147 11.45 12.85 -7.96
CA GLU A 147 10.83 13.68 -9.00
C GLU A 147 10.53 15.12 -8.54
N LEU A 148 10.19 15.34 -7.27
CA LEU A 148 9.73 16.64 -6.77
C LEU A 148 10.75 17.42 -5.92
N PHE A 149 11.77 16.76 -5.40
CA PHE A 149 12.79 17.38 -4.57
C PHE A 149 14.15 17.41 -5.29
N GLU A 150 15.10 18.15 -4.76
CA GLU A 150 16.49 18.11 -5.23
C GLU A 150 17.24 16.95 -4.56
N GLU A 151 18.38 16.53 -5.13
CA GLU A 151 19.07 15.30 -4.75
C GLU A 151 19.49 15.26 -3.27
N ASP A 152 19.91 16.40 -2.71
CA ASP A 152 20.37 16.51 -1.32
C ASP A 152 19.36 17.22 -0.40
N GLU A 153 18.14 17.42 -0.85
CA GLU A 153 17.13 18.15 -0.10
C GLU A 153 16.42 17.26 0.91
N ASN A 154 16.34 17.72 2.17
CA ASN A 154 15.54 17.03 3.17
C ASN A 154 14.06 17.35 2.98
N PRO A 155 13.23 16.38 2.60
CA PRO A 155 11.81 16.61 2.35
C PRO A 155 10.97 16.76 3.63
N ILE A 156 11.52 16.35 4.79
CA ILE A 156 10.76 16.33 6.05
C ILE A 156 10.54 17.76 6.55
N GLY A 157 9.27 18.11 6.68
CA GLY A 157 8.86 19.44 7.11
C GLY A 157 8.46 20.36 5.97
N GLU A 158 8.82 20.02 4.73
CA GLU A 158 8.46 20.74 3.52
C GLU A 158 7.01 20.52 3.12
N TYR A 159 6.49 21.36 2.22
CA TYR A 159 5.10 21.31 1.77
C TYR A 159 4.99 20.90 0.31
N ILE A 160 3.99 20.08 0.04
CA ILE A 160 3.55 19.71 -1.31
C ILE A 160 2.06 19.99 -1.45
N ASN A 161 1.61 20.30 -2.67
CA ASN A 161 0.21 20.50 -2.96
C ASN A 161 -0.35 19.26 -3.67
N ILE A 162 -1.33 18.63 -3.08
CA ILE A 162 -2.05 17.47 -3.63
C ILE A 162 -3.45 17.94 -4.02
N ASN A 163 -3.78 17.95 -5.32
CA ASN A 163 -5.07 18.44 -5.83
C ASN A 163 -5.44 19.82 -5.22
N ASN A 164 -4.50 20.75 -5.24
CA ASN A 164 -4.62 22.13 -4.71
C ASN A 164 -4.77 22.23 -3.19
N VAL A 165 -4.53 21.17 -2.44
CA VAL A 165 -4.51 21.20 -0.97
C VAL A 165 -3.07 21.00 -0.51
N SER A 166 -2.59 21.89 0.37
CA SER A 166 -1.23 21.83 0.92
C SER A 166 -1.12 20.79 2.03
N PHE A 167 -0.09 19.94 1.93
CA PHE A 167 0.25 18.91 2.92
C PHE A 167 1.71 19.04 3.34
N LYS A 168 1.97 18.89 4.63
CA LYS A 168 3.32 18.86 5.18
C LYS A 168 3.89 17.44 5.06
N VAL A 169 5.06 17.30 4.47
CA VAL A 169 5.76 16.01 4.39
C VAL A 169 6.31 15.64 5.76
N ILE A 170 5.97 14.46 6.27
CA ILE A 170 6.38 13.96 7.58
C ILE A 170 7.20 12.68 7.49
N GLY A 171 7.31 12.08 6.32
CA GLY A 171 8.07 10.86 6.11
C GLY A 171 8.21 10.53 4.66
N VAL A 172 9.22 9.72 4.37
CA VAL A 172 9.45 9.11 3.06
C VAL A 172 9.44 7.60 3.25
N HIS A 173 8.58 6.90 2.53
CA HIS A 173 8.59 5.45 2.56
C HIS A 173 9.43 4.88 1.43
N GLN A 174 10.19 3.86 1.76
CA GLN A 174 11.00 3.13 0.79
C GLN A 174 10.10 2.42 -0.21
N PHE A 175 10.34 2.65 -1.50
CA PHE A 175 9.69 1.85 -2.54
C PHE A 175 10.29 0.45 -2.49
N ARG A 176 9.50 -0.53 -2.06
CA ARG A 176 9.86 -1.93 -2.29
C ARG A 176 9.48 -2.26 -3.72
N GLN A 177 10.48 -2.48 -4.56
CA GLN A 177 10.30 -3.19 -5.82
C GLN A 177 9.76 -4.59 -5.48
N GLY A 178 8.48 -4.72 -5.56
CA GLY A 178 7.77 -5.98 -5.53
C GLY A 178 7.01 -6.07 -6.83
N GLY A 179 7.62 -6.80 -7.74
CA GLY A 179 7.12 -7.42 -8.92
C GLY A 179 6.25 -6.64 -9.88
#